data_64f239e89e5bd4492f7f7c5c5e7c1fc4
#
_entry.id   64f239e89e5bd4492f7f7c5c5e7c1fc4
#
_cell.length_a   1.000
_cell.length_b   1.000
_cell.length_c   1.000
_cell.angle_alpha   90.00
_cell.angle_beta   90.00
_cell.angle_gamma   90.00
#
_symmetry.space_group_name_H-M   'P 1'
#
loop_
_entity.id
_entity.type
_entity.pdbx_description
1 polymer ?
#
loop_
_entity_poly.entity_id
_entity_poly.type
_entity_poly.pdbx_seq_one_letter_code
_entity_poly.pdbx_strand_id
1 'polypeptide(L)'
;MMGRVGRLAVAASVACLALGTAISAQAQAAAPSAVASVSGLPLHPLPAKGGNPIALAIMLSGDGGWAGIDKRIAEVLSTHGVAVVGLDSRSYLMKARTPDDVSADISRLIRHYTAQWAVNRVAIVGYSRGADIAPFAVNRLPAPLREQIVLVALLGPAERANFQFHWADLLSDTSRPSDIPILPELERLRGTPVLCVYGKDEKETLCRLADTGAVRVDQRAGHHHFDGDYDAIAIEILRLLAPLDANGR
;
A
#
# COMPACT_ATOMS: atom_id res chain seq x y z
N MET A 1 84.52 -65.60 10.41
CA MET A 1 84.72 -64.21 10.13
C MET A 1 83.37 -63.57 9.80
N MET A 2 83.01 -62.74 10.67
CA MET A 2 82.09 -61.64 10.64
C MET A 2 80.87 -61.69 9.69
N GLY A 3 79.70 -62.04 10.28
CA GLY A 3 78.36 -61.87 9.69
C GLY A 3 77.75 -60.55 10.10
N ARG A 4 77.08 -59.91 9.17
CA ARG A 4 76.24 -58.73 9.45
C ARG A 4 74.83 -59.09 9.52
N VAL A 5 74.24 -58.82 10.67
CA VAL A 5 72.77 -58.96 10.92
C VAL A 5 72.02 -57.78 10.32
N GLY A 6 71.13 -58.05 9.37
CA GLY A 6 70.22 -57.07 8.79
C GLY A 6 68.98 -56.96 9.66
N ARG A 7 68.69 -55.71 10.12
CA ARG A 7 67.38 -55.39 10.81
C ARG A 7 66.36 -55.07 9.79
N LEU A 8 65.26 -55.84 9.80
CA LEU A 8 64.00 -55.48 9.10
C LEU A 8 63.31 -54.41 9.94
N ALA A 9 63.04 -53.30 9.32
CA ALA A 9 62.13 -52.26 9.82
C ALA A 9 60.73 -52.53 9.29
N VAL A 10 59.78 -52.77 10.19
CA VAL A 10 58.37 -52.87 9.88
C VAL A 10 57.78 -51.48 9.93
N ALA A 11 57.37 -50.96 8.79
CA ALA A 11 56.63 -49.70 8.69
C ALA A 11 55.15 -49.97 8.94
N ALA A 12 54.62 -49.50 10.05
CA ALA A 12 53.20 -49.52 10.33
C ALA A 12 52.52 -48.29 9.67
N SER A 13 51.73 -48.52 8.66
CA SER A 13 50.90 -47.48 8.00
C SER A 13 49.63 -47.26 8.82
N VAL A 14 49.52 -46.11 9.46
CA VAL A 14 48.27 -45.66 10.12
C VAL A 14 47.39 -44.99 9.05
N ALA A 15 46.30 -45.64 8.68
CA ALA A 15 45.25 -45.06 7.84
C ALA A 15 44.32 -44.24 8.71
N CYS A 16 44.39 -42.89 8.61
CA CYS A 16 43.40 -42.00 9.19
C CYS A 16 42.13 -42.00 8.31
N LEU A 17 41.08 -42.67 8.76
CA LEU A 17 39.73 -42.47 8.21
C LEU A 17 39.19 -41.12 8.69
N ALA A 18 39.13 -40.11 7.81
CA ALA A 18 38.39 -38.90 8.03
C ALA A 18 36.89 -39.14 7.77
N LEU A 19 36.11 -39.33 8.85
CA LEU A 19 34.66 -39.26 8.73
C LEU A 19 34.24 -37.82 8.48
N GLY A 20 33.94 -37.48 7.21
CA GLY A 20 33.29 -36.25 6.85
C GLY A 20 31.82 -36.27 7.31
N THR A 21 31.50 -35.52 8.37
CA THR A 21 30.11 -35.25 8.75
C THR A 21 29.55 -34.23 7.76
N ALA A 22 28.75 -34.72 6.79
CA ALA A 22 27.93 -33.85 5.93
C ALA A 22 26.86 -33.19 6.80
N ILE A 23 27.02 -31.91 7.10
CA ILE A 23 25.98 -31.08 7.70
C ILE A 23 24.96 -30.81 6.60
N SER A 24 23.87 -31.57 6.57
CA SER A 24 22.71 -31.28 5.75
C SER A 24 22.08 -29.99 6.29
N ALA A 25 22.29 -28.88 5.61
CA ALA A 25 21.53 -27.66 5.83
C ALA A 25 20.07 -27.93 5.38
N GLN A 26 19.23 -28.36 6.32
CA GLN A 26 17.79 -28.35 6.12
C GLN A 26 17.35 -26.91 5.99
N ALA A 27 17.00 -26.52 4.75
CA ALA A 27 16.28 -25.27 4.52
C ALA A 27 14.99 -25.36 5.32
N GLN A 28 14.93 -24.61 6.41
CA GLN A 28 13.74 -24.46 7.25
C GLN A 28 12.72 -23.74 6.39
N ALA A 29 11.75 -24.47 5.85
CA ALA A 29 10.60 -23.87 5.19
C ALA A 29 9.97 -22.90 6.19
N ALA A 30 9.97 -21.60 5.84
CA ALA A 30 9.34 -20.58 6.65
C ALA A 30 7.88 -21.01 6.88
N ALA A 31 7.49 -21.14 8.14
CA ALA A 31 6.10 -21.41 8.52
C ALA A 31 5.21 -20.35 7.83
N PRO A 32 4.02 -20.74 7.32
CA PRO A 32 3.12 -19.78 6.72
C PRO A 32 2.87 -18.67 7.75
N SER A 33 3.24 -17.43 7.40
CA SER A 33 3.03 -16.27 8.25
C SER A 33 1.54 -16.22 8.61
N ALA A 34 1.22 -16.24 9.89
CA ALA A 34 -0.15 -16.12 10.36
C ALA A 34 -0.80 -14.91 9.68
N VAL A 35 -1.93 -15.12 8.99
CA VAL A 35 -2.65 -14.05 8.30
C VAL A 35 -2.93 -12.93 9.31
N ALA A 36 -2.46 -11.73 9.02
CA ALA A 36 -2.59 -10.61 9.94
C ALA A 36 -4.07 -10.35 10.25
N SER A 37 -4.43 -10.29 11.53
CA SER A 37 -5.79 -9.99 11.93
C SER A 37 -6.15 -8.55 11.58
N VAL A 38 -7.28 -8.35 10.92
CA VAL A 38 -7.86 -7.04 10.58
C VAL A 38 -9.10 -6.71 11.42
N SER A 39 -9.37 -7.53 12.46
CA SER A 39 -10.48 -7.32 13.38
C SER A 39 -10.38 -5.95 14.05
N GLY A 40 -11.53 -5.31 14.27
CA GLY A 40 -11.63 -4.00 14.90
C GLY A 40 -11.40 -2.81 13.97
N LEU A 41 -11.12 -3.04 12.68
CA LEU A 41 -11.11 -1.98 11.68
C LEU A 41 -12.49 -1.87 10.99
N PRO A 42 -12.99 -0.65 10.71
CA PRO A 42 -14.27 -0.44 10.03
C PRO A 42 -14.12 -0.66 8.51
N LEU A 43 -14.19 -1.91 8.08
CA LEU A 43 -13.87 -2.33 6.71
C LEU A 43 -15.09 -2.66 5.87
N HIS A 44 -14.97 -2.40 4.57
CA HIS A 44 -15.93 -2.72 3.51
C HIS A 44 -15.23 -3.51 2.40
N PRO A 45 -15.03 -4.84 2.55
CA PRO A 45 -14.40 -5.66 1.53
C PRO A 45 -15.36 -5.90 0.36
N LEU A 46 -14.87 -5.72 -0.86
CA LEU A 46 -15.58 -5.95 -2.11
C LEU A 46 -14.65 -6.76 -3.05
N PRO A 47 -14.86 -8.07 -3.18
CA PRO A 47 -14.06 -8.90 -4.07
C PRO A 47 -14.15 -8.45 -5.53
N ALA A 48 -13.14 -8.73 -6.32
CA ALA A 48 -13.18 -8.54 -7.76
C ALA A 48 -14.26 -9.42 -8.41
N LYS A 49 -15.00 -8.88 -9.38
CA LYS A 49 -15.91 -9.67 -10.19
C LYS A 49 -15.13 -10.36 -11.31
N GLY A 50 -15.43 -11.63 -11.56
CA GLY A 50 -14.88 -12.38 -12.69
C GLY A 50 -13.63 -13.22 -12.39
N GLY A 51 -13.23 -13.42 -11.14
CA GLY A 51 -12.17 -14.35 -10.76
C GLY A 51 -11.00 -13.73 -10.01
N ASN A 52 -9.77 -14.15 -10.33
CA ASN A 52 -8.57 -13.65 -9.65
C ASN A 52 -8.36 -12.15 -9.91
N PRO A 53 -8.16 -11.33 -8.87
CA PRO A 53 -7.98 -9.90 -9.04
C PRO A 53 -6.65 -9.56 -9.73
N ILE A 54 -6.67 -8.52 -10.56
CA ILE A 54 -5.48 -7.95 -11.19
C ILE A 54 -4.71 -7.02 -10.24
N ALA A 55 -5.40 -6.47 -9.24
CA ALA A 55 -4.84 -5.64 -8.19
C ALA A 55 -5.78 -5.64 -6.97
N LEU A 56 -5.24 -5.23 -5.82
CA LEU A 56 -5.96 -4.86 -4.61
C LEU A 56 -5.97 -3.33 -4.49
N ALA A 57 -7.15 -2.72 -4.36
CA ALA A 57 -7.27 -1.32 -3.98
C ALA A 57 -7.66 -1.22 -2.49
N ILE A 58 -6.82 -0.57 -1.68
CA ILE A 58 -7.19 -0.16 -0.33
C ILE A 58 -7.68 1.28 -0.44
N MET A 59 -8.98 1.49 -0.17
CA MET A 59 -9.62 2.79 -0.30
C MET A 59 -9.89 3.39 1.08
N LEU A 60 -9.40 4.60 1.32
CA LEU A 60 -9.65 5.38 2.53
C LEU A 60 -10.72 6.43 2.20
N SER A 61 -11.87 6.37 2.86
CA SER A 61 -12.98 7.29 2.61
C SER A 61 -12.73 8.70 3.18
N GLY A 62 -13.61 9.63 2.82
CA GLY A 62 -13.64 10.97 3.40
C GLY A 62 -14.32 11.03 4.77
N ASP A 63 -14.50 12.26 5.28
CA ASP A 63 -15.19 12.55 6.56
C ASP A 63 -16.69 12.18 6.53
N GLY A 64 -17.26 11.99 5.35
CA GLY A 64 -18.62 11.43 5.18
C GLY A 64 -18.74 9.95 5.49
N GLY A 65 -17.63 9.24 5.74
CA GLY A 65 -17.57 7.79 5.89
C GLY A 65 -17.67 7.07 4.55
N TRP A 66 -17.87 5.75 4.60
CA TRP A 66 -17.97 4.91 3.39
C TRP A 66 -19.31 5.12 2.66
N ALA A 67 -19.35 6.09 1.75
CA ALA A 67 -20.58 6.54 1.10
C ALA A 67 -20.35 6.88 -0.39
N GLY A 68 -21.35 7.38 -1.05
CA GLY A 68 -21.38 7.99 -2.39
C GLY A 68 -20.26 7.64 -3.33
N ILE A 69 -19.27 8.53 -3.39
CA ILE A 69 -18.08 8.41 -4.25
C ILE A 69 -17.27 7.13 -3.98
N ASP A 70 -17.06 6.78 -2.69
CA ASP A 70 -16.26 5.60 -2.33
C ASP A 70 -16.89 4.33 -2.86
N LYS A 71 -18.21 4.18 -2.64
CA LYS A 71 -18.97 3.02 -3.13
C LYS A 71 -18.99 2.92 -4.63
N ARG A 72 -19.18 4.08 -5.32
CA ARG A 72 -19.27 4.06 -6.78
C ARG A 72 -17.92 3.71 -7.41
N ILE A 73 -16.82 4.30 -6.96
CA ILE A 73 -15.49 3.98 -7.46
C ILE A 73 -15.18 2.50 -7.16
N ALA A 74 -15.45 2.01 -5.94
CA ALA A 74 -15.24 0.62 -5.56
C ALA A 74 -16.00 -0.37 -6.45
N GLU A 75 -17.27 -0.07 -6.79
CA GLU A 75 -18.08 -0.89 -7.69
C GLU A 75 -17.48 -0.98 -9.10
N VAL A 76 -17.06 0.16 -9.66
CA VAL A 76 -16.44 0.20 -10.99
C VAL A 76 -15.14 -0.59 -10.98
N LEU A 77 -14.27 -0.37 -9.99
CA LEU A 77 -13.01 -1.11 -9.85
C LEU A 77 -13.26 -2.61 -9.72
N SER A 78 -14.19 -3.03 -8.85
CA SER A 78 -14.54 -4.45 -8.66
C SER A 78 -15.06 -5.10 -9.96
N THR A 79 -15.88 -4.38 -10.71
CA THR A 79 -16.44 -4.87 -11.99
C THR A 79 -15.36 -5.07 -13.04
N HIS A 80 -14.23 -4.36 -12.92
CA HIS A 80 -13.08 -4.47 -13.82
C HIS A 80 -11.93 -5.30 -13.24
N GLY A 81 -12.21 -6.19 -12.30
CA GLY A 81 -11.24 -7.16 -11.81
C GLY A 81 -10.28 -6.65 -10.73
N VAL A 82 -10.54 -5.48 -10.12
CA VAL A 82 -9.77 -5.00 -8.97
C VAL A 82 -10.53 -5.34 -7.68
N ALA A 83 -9.91 -6.09 -6.79
CA ALA A 83 -10.47 -6.31 -5.45
C ALA A 83 -10.33 -5.02 -4.62
N VAL A 84 -11.36 -4.67 -3.85
CA VAL A 84 -11.37 -3.42 -3.08
C VAL A 84 -11.58 -3.71 -1.59
N VAL A 85 -10.84 -3.01 -0.74
CA VAL A 85 -11.09 -2.94 0.70
C VAL A 85 -11.25 -1.48 1.09
N GLY A 86 -12.48 -1.08 1.38
CA GLY A 86 -12.77 0.23 1.93
C GLY A 86 -12.45 0.28 3.42
N LEU A 87 -11.74 1.31 3.86
CA LEU A 87 -11.60 1.71 5.25
C LEU A 87 -12.47 2.96 5.46
N ASP A 88 -13.49 2.85 6.30
CA ASP A 88 -14.30 4.00 6.70
C ASP A 88 -13.45 4.92 7.58
N SER A 89 -12.86 5.95 6.96
CA SER A 89 -11.94 6.86 7.63
C SER A 89 -12.61 7.67 8.74
N ARG A 90 -13.89 8.02 8.58
CA ARG A 90 -14.64 8.70 9.64
C ARG A 90 -14.69 7.85 10.91
N SER A 91 -15.17 6.62 10.80
CA SER A 91 -15.25 5.69 11.93
C SER A 91 -13.86 5.36 12.50
N TYR A 92 -12.87 5.21 11.62
CA TYR A 92 -11.48 4.93 11.98
C TYR A 92 -10.83 6.06 12.77
N LEU A 93 -11.03 7.30 12.38
CA LEU A 93 -10.45 8.50 12.99
C LEU A 93 -11.28 9.08 14.14
N MET A 94 -12.41 8.46 14.51
CA MET A 94 -13.12 8.80 15.77
C MET A 94 -12.18 8.71 16.99
N LYS A 95 -11.18 7.84 16.92
CA LYS A 95 -10.05 7.81 17.84
C LYS A 95 -8.86 8.49 17.16
N ALA A 96 -8.19 9.39 17.85
CA ALA A 96 -6.96 10.01 17.37
C ALA A 96 -5.92 8.94 16.98
N ARG A 97 -5.27 9.13 15.85
CA ARG A 97 -4.23 8.26 15.29
C ARG A 97 -2.94 9.04 15.07
N THR A 98 -1.85 8.32 14.98
CA THR A 98 -0.60 8.85 14.46
C THR A 98 -0.40 8.38 13.01
N PRO A 99 0.48 9.03 12.22
CA PRO A 99 0.89 8.49 10.91
C PRO A 99 1.38 7.04 10.97
N ASP A 100 2.08 6.67 12.05
CA ASP A 100 2.59 5.31 12.25
C ASP A 100 1.46 4.31 12.54
N ASP A 101 0.43 4.70 13.32
CA ASP A 101 -0.76 3.86 13.54
C ASP A 101 -1.46 3.55 12.21
N VAL A 102 -1.66 4.59 11.37
CA VAL A 102 -2.30 4.42 10.06
C VAL A 102 -1.47 3.49 9.17
N SER A 103 -0.16 3.68 9.14
CA SER A 103 0.74 2.81 8.36
C SER A 103 0.73 1.36 8.85
N ALA A 104 0.71 1.16 10.17
CA ALA A 104 0.62 -0.18 10.76
C ALA A 104 -0.68 -0.89 10.36
N ASP A 105 -1.80 -0.17 10.40
CA ASP A 105 -3.10 -0.73 10.03
C ASP A 105 -3.20 -0.99 8.51
N ILE A 106 -2.70 -0.09 7.66
CA ILE A 106 -2.59 -0.34 6.20
C ILE A 106 -1.67 -1.54 5.92
N SER A 107 -0.57 -1.70 6.65
CA SER A 107 0.30 -2.88 6.55
C SER A 107 -0.44 -4.17 6.86
N ARG A 108 -1.33 -4.16 7.87
CA ARG A 108 -2.19 -5.31 8.22
C ARG A 108 -3.18 -5.62 7.10
N LEU A 109 -3.81 -4.58 6.52
CA LEU A 109 -4.73 -4.74 5.39
C LEU A 109 -4.02 -5.34 4.17
N ILE A 110 -2.85 -4.81 3.78
CA ILE A 110 -2.08 -5.33 2.67
C ILE A 110 -1.79 -6.81 2.90
N ARG A 111 -1.17 -7.20 4.03
CA ARG A 111 -0.81 -8.59 4.31
C ARG A 111 -2.01 -9.52 4.30
N HIS A 112 -3.13 -9.10 4.88
CA HIS A 112 -4.35 -9.91 4.98
C HIS A 112 -4.95 -10.16 3.60
N TYR A 113 -5.24 -9.10 2.85
CA TYR A 113 -6.01 -9.20 1.62
C TYR A 113 -5.19 -9.63 0.42
N THR A 114 -3.88 -9.35 0.38
CA THR A 114 -3.01 -9.92 -0.66
C THR A 114 -2.88 -11.43 -0.52
N ALA A 115 -2.82 -11.94 0.72
CA ALA A 115 -2.83 -13.38 0.97
C ALA A 115 -4.20 -14.00 0.67
N GLN A 116 -5.29 -13.35 1.11
CA GLN A 116 -6.66 -13.86 0.92
C GLN A 116 -7.05 -13.96 -0.56
N TRP A 117 -6.67 -12.98 -1.38
CA TRP A 117 -7.06 -12.90 -2.77
C TRP A 117 -5.92 -13.24 -3.75
N ALA A 118 -4.79 -13.74 -3.26
CA ALA A 118 -3.63 -14.15 -4.06
C ALA A 118 -3.17 -13.08 -5.06
N VAL A 119 -3.04 -11.82 -4.62
CA VAL A 119 -2.65 -10.66 -5.42
C VAL A 119 -1.51 -9.92 -4.74
N ASN A 120 -0.56 -9.38 -5.52
CA ASN A 120 0.62 -8.67 -4.99
C ASN A 120 0.77 -7.24 -5.52
N ARG A 121 -0.17 -6.75 -6.31
CA ARG A 121 -0.23 -5.38 -6.82
C ARG A 121 -1.25 -4.60 -6.01
N VAL A 122 -0.81 -3.54 -5.35
CA VAL A 122 -1.65 -2.77 -4.42
C VAL A 122 -1.76 -1.32 -4.86
N ALA A 123 -2.98 -0.81 -4.96
CA ALA A 123 -3.25 0.62 -5.05
C ALA A 123 -3.72 1.14 -3.68
N ILE A 124 -3.27 2.33 -3.32
CA ILE A 124 -3.84 3.10 -2.22
C ILE A 124 -4.66 4.23 -2.84
N VAL A 125 -5.94 4.25 -2.54
CA VAL A 125 -6.86 5.30 -3.04
C VAL A 125 -7.43 6.03 -1.84
N GLY A 126 -7.22 7.33 -1.76
CA GLY A 126 -7.80 8.16 -0.72
C GLY A 126 -8.76 9.18 -1.30
N TYR A 127 -9.87 9.45 -0.63
CA TYR A 127 -10.76 10.55 -0.93
C TYR A 127 -10.83 11.52 0.25
N SER A 128 -10.70 12.83 -0.02
CA SER A 128 -10.80 13.87 1.00
C SER A 128 -9.85 13.56 2.18
N ARG A 129 -10.35 13.43 3.41
CA ARG A 129 -9.57 13.00 4.58
C ARG A 129 -8.71 11.75 4.33
N GLY A 130 -9.24 10.77 3.58
CA GLY A 130 -8.49 9.59 3.20
C GLY A 130 -7.31 9.92 2.28
N ALA A 131 -7.47 10.89 1.39
CA ALA A 131 -6.40 11.38 0.52
C ALA A 131 -5.32 12.14 1.32
N ASP A 132 -5.72 12.85 2.36
CA ASP A 132 -4.80 13.60 3.22
C ASP A 132 -3.84 12.68 3.98
N ILE A 133 -4.34 11.55 4.51
CA ILE A 133 -3.54 10.64 5.34
C ILE A 133 -2.79 9.57 4.56
N ALA A 134 -3.19 9.29 3.31
CA ALA A 134 -2.60 8.22 2.49
C ALA A 134 -1.09 8.38 2.25
N PRO A 135 -0.52 9.56 1.91
CA PRO A 135 0.91 9.73 1.71
C PRO A 135 1.73 9.38 2.95
N PHE A 136 1.24 9.75 4.13
CA PHE A 136 1.90 9.44 5.41
C PHE A 136 1.94 7.95 5.68
N ALA A 137 0.84 7.26 5.40
CA ALA A 137 0.75 5.81 5.57
C ALA A 137 1.73 5.08 4.65
N VAL A 138 1.73 5.41 3.35
CA VAL A 138 2.57 4.75 2.33
C VAL A 138 4.05 4.95 2.62
N ASN A 139 4.47 6.15 3.00
CA ASN A 139 5.88 6.44 3.29
C ASN A 139 6.46 5.67 4.48
N ARG A 140 5.60 5.21 5.39
CA ARG A 140 5.97 4.47 6.60
C ARG A 140 5.78 2.96 6.47
N LEU A 141 5.32 2.48 5.32
CA LEU A 141 5.22 1.03 5.08
C LEU A 141 6.61 0.37 5.13
N PRO A 142 6.71 -0.84 5.68
CA PRO A 142 7.90 -1.67 5.51
C PRO A 142 8.22 -1.87 4.03
N ALA A 143 9.51 -1.86 3.67
CA ALA A 143 9.97 -1.93 2.28
C ALA A 143 9.28 -3.03 1.45
N PRO A 144 9.14 -4.29 1.91
CA PRO A 144 8.49 -5.35 1.12
C PRO A 144 7.01 -5.10 0.82
N LEU A 145 6.32 -4.27 1.62
CA LEU A 145 4.93 -3.87 1.35
C LEU A 145 4.87 -2.64 0.46
N ARG A 146 5.81 -1.70 0.65
CA ARG A 146 5.91 -0.51 -0.17
C ARG A 146 6.21 -0.86 -1.64
N GLU A 147 7.02 -1.87 -1.89
CA GLU A 147 7.33 -2.40 -3.22
C GLU A 147 6.10 -2.98 -3.96
N GLN A 148 5.06 -3.37 -3.24
CA GLN A 148 3.80 -3.82 -3.81
C GLN A 148 2.90 -2.65 -4.26
N ILE A 149 3.18 -1.41 -3.81
CA ILE A 149 2.37 -0.25 -4.16
C ILE A 149 2.66 0.16 -5.60
N VAL A 150 1.68 -0.02 -6.46
CA VAL A 150 1.76 0.30 -7.89
C VAL A 150 1.08 1.62 -8.24
N LEU A 151 0.27 2.17 -7.33
CA LEU A 151 -0.42 3.45 -7.52
C LEU A 151 -0.83 4.04 -6.16
N VAL A 152 -0.68 5.35 -6.02
CA VAL A 152 -1.33 6.15 -4.99
C VAL A 152 -2.26 7.15 -5.68
N ALA A 153 -3.57 7.04 -5.47
CA ALA A 153 -4.55 7.97 -6.02
C ALA A 153 -5.13 8.84 -4.90
N LEU A 154 -4.97 10.14 -5.02
CA LEU A 154 -5.40 11.17 -4.08
C LEU A 154 -6.53 11.97 -4.71
N LEU A 155 -7.74 11.84 -4.19
CA LEU A 155 -8.95 12.46 -4.73
C LEU A 155 -9.40 13.59 -3.80
N GLY A 156 -9.28 14.84 -4.23
CA GLY A 156 -9.58 16.03 -3.44
C GLY A 156 -8.73 16.15 -2.16
N PRO A 157 -7.40 16.02 -2.22
CA PRO A 157 -6.58 16.18 -1.03
C PRO A 157 -6.48 17.65 -0.62
N ALA A 158 -6.55 17.92 0.68
CA ALA A 158 -6.21 19.21 1.26
C ALA A 158 -4.69 19.45 1.24
N GLU A 159 -4.24 20.63 1.67
CA GLU A 159 -2.80 20.92 1.82
C GLU A 159 -2.22 20.39 3.14
N ARG A 160 -3.09 20.11 4.12
CA ARG A 160 -2.72 19.69 5.47
C ARG A 160 -3.58 18.52 5.94
N ALA A 161 -2.97 17.56 6.62
CA ALA A 161 -3.61 16.35 7.15
C ALA A 161 -3.93 16.49 8.64
N ASN A 162 -5.08 15.95 9.06
CA ASN A 162 -5.46 15.73 10.44
C ASN A 162 -5.76 14.24 10.67
N PHE A 163 -5.27 13.71 11.77
CA PHE A 163 -5.37 12.28 12.11
C PHE A 163 -6.43 12.00 13.17
N GLN A 164 -7.37 12.91 13.33
CA GLN A 164 -8.53 12.76 14.22
C GLN A 164 -9.75 13.39 13.56
N PHE A 165 -10.89 12.68 13.62
CA PHE A 165 -12.16 13.23 13.17
C PHE A 165 -12.72 14.20 14.19
N HIS A 166 -13.18 15.37 13.73
CA HIS A 166 -13.88 16.35 14.53
C HIS A 166 -15.21 16.70 13.89
N TRP A 167 -16.30 16.68 14.66
CA TRP A 167 -17.64 17.00 14.14
C TRP A 167 -17.72 18.39 13.47
N ALA A 168 -16.89 19.33 13.90
CA ALA A 168 -16.82 20.66 13.31
C ALA A 168 -16.32 20.64 11.85
N ASP A 169 -15.54 19.64 11.45
CA ASP A 169 -15.00 19.52 10.09
C ASP A 169 -16.09 19.25 9.05
N LEU A 170 -17.26 18.74 9.47
CA LEU A 170 -18.42 18.60 8.58
C LEU A 170 -19.09 19.94 8.25
N LEU A 171 -18.82 20.99 9.00
CA LEU A 171 -19.44 22.30 8.84
C LEU A 171 -18.48 23.32 8.22
N SER A 172 -17.18 23.15 8.41
CA SER A 172 -16.15 24.04 7.87
C SER A 172 -14.77 23.38 7.93
N ASP A 173 -13.99 23.53 6.87
CA ASP A 173 -12.58 23.16 6.87
C ASP A 173 -11.79 24.12 7.75
N THR A 174 -11.65 23.76 9.03
CA THR A 174 -10.91 24.57 10.00
C THR A 174 -9.51 24.00 10.16
N SER A 175 -8.51 24.68 9.62
CA SER A 175 -7.10 24.35 9.86
C SER A 175 -6.75 24.51 11.34
N ARG A 176 -6.04 23.52 11.90
CA ARG A 176 -5.60 23.47 13.29
C ARG A 176 -4.09 23.53 13.40
N PRO A 177 -3.53 24.03 14.51
CA PRO A 177 -2.08 24.01 14.74
C PRO A 177 -1.47 22.60 14.71
N SER A 178 -2.28 21.56 14.98
CA SER A 178 -1.89 20.15 14.95
C SER A 178 -1.84 19.57 13.54
N ASP A 179 -2.39 20.25 12.53
CA ASP A 179 -2.45 19.74 11.18
C ASP A 179 -1.06 19.74 10.53
N ILE A 180 -0.74 18.66 9.83
CA ILE A 180 0.58 18.40 9.28
C ILE A 180 0.59 18.69 7.77
N PRO A 181 1.55 19.46 7.22
CA PRO A 181 1.67 19.66 5.78
C PRO A 181 1.85 18.34 5.02
N ILE A 182 1.09 18.16 3.92
CA ILE A 182 1.11 16.92 3.13
C ILE A 182 2.19 16.97 2.04
N LEU A 183 2.51 18.15 1.50
CA LEU A 183 3.45 18.30 0.39
C LEU A 183 4.79 17.57 0.62
N PRO A 184 5.45 17.65 1.79
CA PRO A 184 6.69 16.90 2.04
C PRO A 184 6.50 15.38 1.99
N GLU A 185 5.32 14.88 2.35
CA GLU A 185 5.01 13.45 2.25
C GLU A 185 4.72 13.05 0.79
N LEU A 186 4.07 13.90 0.01
CA LEU A 186 3.87 13.68 -1.42
C LEU A 186 5.22 13.59 -2.16
N GLU A 187 6.15 14.49 -1.86
CA GLU A 187 7.49 14.49 -2.45
C GLU A 187 8.29 13.22 -2.13
N ARG A 188 8.07 12.60 -0.97
CA ARG A 188 8.70 11.33 -0.58
C ARG A 188 8.14 10.11 -1.32
N LEU A 189 7.00 10.24 -2.00
CA LEU A 189 6.44 9.18 -2.85
C LEU A 189 7.17 9.04 -4.21
N ARG A 190 8.24 9.79 -4.46
CA ARG A 190 9.01 9.71 -5.70
C ARG A 190 9.39 8.27 -6.03
N GLY A 191 9.12 7.89 -7.29
CA GLY A 191 9.31 6.51 -7.77
C GLY A 191 8.06 5.62 -7.65
N THR A 192 7.02 6.06 -6.90
CA THR A 192 5.70 5.43 -6.91
C THR A 192 4.79 6.28 -7.82
N PRO A 193 4.05 5.68 -8.77
CA PRO A 193 3.06 6.42 -9.55
C PRO A 193 2.01 7.08 -8.67
N VAL A 194 1.80 8.39 -8.83
CA VAL A 194 0.80 9.16 -8.08
C VAL A 194 -0.18 9.80 -9.05
N LEU A 195 -1.48 9.63 -8.77
CA LEU A 195 -2.58 10.36 -9.39
C LEU A 195 -3.14 11.35 -8.36
N CYS A 196 -3.23 12.63 -8.69
CA CYS A 196 -3.83 13.65 -7.87
C CYS A 196 -5.02 14.27 -8.61
N VAL A 197 -6.24 14.03 -8.13
CA VAL A 197 -7.48 14.50 -8.74
C VAL A 197 -8.07 15.62 -7.89
N TYR A 198 -8.50 16.71 -8.54
CA TYR A 198 -9.16 17.80 -7.85
C TYR A 198 -10.23 18.46 -8.72
N GLY A 199 -11.25 19.05 -8.09
CA GLY A 199 -12.26 19.84 -8.77
C GLY A 199 -11.72 21.22 -9.17
N LYS A 200 -12.01 21.69 -10.38
CA LYS A 200 -11.50 22.99 -10.91
C LYS A 200 -11.81 24.18 -9.99
N ASP A 201 -12.92 24.08 -9.24
CA ASP A 201 -13.40 25.14 -8.37
C ASP A 201 -12.81 25.04 -6.94
N GLU A 202 -12.02 24.01 -6.64
CA GLU A 202 -11.22 23.90 -5.41
C GLU A 202 -9.99 24.81 -5.53
N LYS A 203 -9.90 25.82 -4.66
CA LYS A 203 -8.79 26.78 -4.67
C LYS A 203 -7.60 26.29 -3.89
N GLU A 204 -7.85 25.64 -2.77
CA GLU A 204 -6.85 25.13 -1.82
C GLU A 204 -6.82 23.61 -1.90
N THR A 205 -5.86 23.05 -2.62
CA THR A 205 -5.67 21.62 -2.79
C THR A 205 -4.20 21.29 -3.03
N LEU A 206 -3.75 20.20 -2.45
CA LEU A 206 -2.40 19.66 -2.66
C LEU A 206 -2.06 19.48 -4.16
N CYS A 207 -3.05 19.10 -4.98
CA CYS A 207 -2.81 18.84 -6.40
C CYS A 207 -2.29 20.07 -7.17
N ARG A 208 -2.60 21.29 -6.73
CA ARG A 208 -2.08 22.53 -7.33
C ARG A 208 -0.62 22.82 -6.95
N LEU A 209 -0.16 22.25 -5.84
CA LEU A 209 1.21 22.39 -5.34
C LEU A 209 2.12 21.25 -5.84
N ALA A 210 1.54 20.18 -6.40
CA ALA A 210 2.25 19.00 -6.83
C ALA A 210 3.18 19.29 -8.03
N ASP A 211 4.38 18.69 -8.00
CA ASP A 211 5.28 18.68 -9.15
C ASP A 211 4.71 17.77 -10.25
N THR A 212 4.20 18.37 -11.33
CA THR A 212 3.59 17.67 -12.46
C THR A 212 4.57 16.75 -13.22
N GLY A 213 5.87 16.88 -13.00
CA GLY A 213 6.87 15.93 -13.51
C GLY A 213 6.90 14.61 -12.76
N ALA A 214 6.45 14.61 -11.48
CA ALA A 214 6.45 13.43 -10.61
C ALA A 214 5.04 12.91 -10.30
N VAL A 215 4.02 13.76 -10.45
CA VAL A 215 2.63 13.46 -10.11
C VAL A 215 1.74 13.71 -11.32
N ARG A 216 0.91 12.73 -11.67
CA ARG A 216 -0.15 12.93 -12.66
C ARG A 216 -1.29 13.70 -12.02
N VAL A 217 -1.48 14.93 -12.46
CA VAL A 217 -2.56 15.80 -11.99
C VAL A 217 -3.73 15.72 -12.96
N ASP A 218 -4.94 15.48 -12.43
CA ASP A 218 -6.19 15.38 -13.18
C ASP A 218 -7.21 16.38 -12.60
N GLN A 219 -7.53 17.42 -13.38
CA GLN A 219 -8.51 18.41 -13.01
C GLN A 219 -9.89 18.03 -13.55
N ARG A 220 -10.86 17.88 -12.65
CA ARG A 220 -12.27 17.57 -12.96
C ARG A 220 -13.17 18.79 -12.86
N ALA A 221 -14.38 18.69 -13.42
CA ALA A 221 -15.40 19.72 -13.26
C ALA A 221 -15.88 19.81 -11.80
N GLY A 222 -16.41 20.96 -11.42
CA GLY A 222 -17.03 21.20 -10.12
C GLY A 222 -16.05 21.39 -8.98
N HIS A 223 -16.58 21.17 -7.78
CA HIS A 223 -15.87 21.24 -6.50
C HIS A 223 -15.39 19.86 -6.05
N HIS A 224 -15.28 19.69 -4.73
CA HIS A 224 -14.79 18.52 -4.02
C HIS A 224 -15.48 17.18 -4.37
N HIS A 225 -16.70 17.22 -4.92
CA HIS A 225 -17.45 16.04 -5.37
C HIS A 225 -17.41 15.81 -6.89
N PHE A 226 -16.54 16.55 -7.63
CA PHE A 226 -16.26 16.33 -9.06
C PHE A 226 -17.51 16.27 -9.94
N ASP A 227 -18.57 17.02 -9.59
CA ASP A 227 -19.90 16.98 -10.26
C ASP A 227 -20.49 15.55 -10.41
N GLY A 228 -20.04 14.61 -9.57
CA GLY A 228 -20.49 13.22 -9.59
C GLY A 228 -19.80 12.34 -10.64
N ASP A 229 -18.76 12.80 -11.31
CA ASP A 229 -18.02 12.07 -12.36
C ASP A 229 -17.11 10.96 -11.80
N TYR A 230 -17.67 10.13 -10.92
CA TYR A 230 -16.93 9.08 -10.19
C TYR A 230 -16.51 7.93 -11.10
N ASP A 231 -17.28 7.65 -12.14
CA ASP A 231 -16.97 6.59 -13.10
C ASP A 231 -15.72 6.93 -13.89
N ALA A 232 -15.59 8.16 -14.38
CA ALA A 232 -14.41 8.57 -15.11
C ALA A 232 -13.15 8.59 -14.22
N ILE A 233 -13.28 8.93 -12.93
CA ILE A 233 -12.17 8.82 -11.97
C ILE A 233 -11.77 7.35 -11.80
N ALA A 234 -12.74 6.45 -11.61
CA ALA A 234 -12.46 5.01 -11.49
C ALA A 234 -11.78 4.44 -12.75
N ILE A 235 -12.22 4.85 -13.95
CA ILE A 235 -11.59 4.46 -15.23
C ILE A 235 -10.16 4.99 -15.34
N GLU A 236 -9.88 6.19 -14.84
CA GLU A 236 -8.53 6.72 -14.84
C GLU A 236 -7.61 5.93 -13.88
N ILE A 237 -8.11 5.56 -12.69
CA ILE A 237 -7.40 4.65 -11.77
C ILE A 237 -7.12 3.31 -12.46
N LEU A 238 -8.10 2.72 -13.15
CA LEU A 238 -7.95 1.46 -13.88
C LEU A 238 -6.88 1.54 -14.97
N ARG A 239 -6.81 2.65 -15.72
CA ARG A 239 -5.78 2.87 -16.74
C ARG A 239 -4.37 2.84 -16.15
N LEU A 240 -4.20 3.43 -14.96
CA LEU A 240 -2.92 3.46 -14.27
C LEU A 240 -2.59 2.13 -13.58
N LEU A 241 -3.60 1.31 -13.28
CA LEU A 241 -3.43 -0.04 -12.75
C LEU A 241 -3.22 -1.10 -13.84
N ALA A 242 -3.54 -0.79 -15.11
CA ALA A 242 -3.30 -1.73 -16.19
C ALA A 242 -1.81 -2.13 -16.20
N PRO A 243 -1.49 -3.43 -16.37
CA PRO A 243 -0.10 -3.80 -16.62
C PRO A 243 0.41 -3.01 -17.83
N LEU A 244 1.61 -2.45 -17.72
CA LEU A 244 2.26 -1.87 -18.90
C LEU A 244 2.33 -2.94 -19.98
N ASP A 245 1.92 -2.60 -21.22
CA ASP A 245 2.09 -3.49 -22.36
C ASP A 245 3.59 -3.78 -22.59
N ALA A 246 3.90 -4.75 -23.43
CA ALA A 246 5.29 -5.13 -23.72
C ALA A 246 6.15 -3.96 -24.28
N ASN A 247 5.53 -2.83 -24.62
CA ASN A 247 6.15 -1.60 -25.13
C ASN A 247 6.21 -0.50 -24.06
N GLY A 248 5.83 -0.77 -22.79
CA GLY A 248 5.87 0.21 -21.69
C GLY A 248 4.78 1.29 -21.76
N ARG A 249 3.68 1.01 -22.48
CA ARG A 249 2.54 1.93 -22.65
C ARG A 249 1.29 1.39 -21.95
#